data_535e16a4cd44d7d35352c69307535f9d
#
_entry.id   535e16a4cd44d7d35352c69307535f9d
#
_cell.length_a   1.000
_cell.length_b   1.000
_cell.length_c   1.000
_cell.angle_alpha   90.00
_cell.angle_beta   90.00
_cell.angle_gamma   90.00
#
_symmetry.space_group_name_H-M   'P 1'
#
loop_
_entity.id
_entity.type
_entity.pdbx_description
1 polymer ?
#
loop_
_entity_poly.entity_id
_entity_poly.type
_entity_poly.pdbx_seq_one_letter_code
_entity_poly.pdbx_strand_id
1 'polypeptide(L)'
;MTQQDRDRLVALKKARKGLITQREAAAEIGQSERHVRRLLVKLKKEGDRAVVHRLRGRSSNRRTEAKVKQRALEILSRELYRGFGPTLASEYLSKDHGIDVSRETVRNWMTEAKLWRVKTQRLEKIHAWRARRSRQGELVQWDTSEHAWLEKRGETLYLISMIAKQSPTGRPETMIDDATSRLHARFVKHDSTEENMRLLWSYLERHGRPLSFYTDKAALFQTARKIARDRKPLPREEQDPLPPTQIGRALQELDILWIGAHSPQAKGRVERSFGTAQDRLVKGLRVAAANTLEQANDYLEKEFIPWWNKTLTVVAGSAADAHRPLQPTHSLPASLSYVESWRVANDYTIQWDTKTYQIAKAGIRAGLRGAEVRVEARLDGSLAVRFRTHYLAVTECQPRPKVAAGRSPRTTAIARSKGPRPKSQWMKNFHFTSPDKAALSAIPKPKAKPIR
;
A
#
# COMPACT_ATOMS: atom_id res chain seq x y z
N MET A 1 11.53 -34.52 39.18
CA MET A 1 10.06 -34.77 39.23
C MET A 1 9.35 -33.47 38.85
N THR A 2 8.35 -33.53 37.94
CA THR A 2 7.43 -32.42 37.65
C THR A 2 6.34 -32.38 38.74
N GLN A 3 5.54 -31.27 38.79
CA GLN A 3 4.39 -31.21 39.68
C GLN A 3 3.43 -32.39 39.45
N GLN A 4 3.15 -32.69 38.20
CA GLN A 4 2.28 -33.81 37.80
C GLN A 4 2.82 -35.19 38.30
N ASP A 5 4.15 -35.37 38.33
CA ASP A 5 4.73 -36.61 38.90
C ASP A 5 4.55 -36.65 40.41
N ARG A 6 4.62 -35.52 41.11
CA ARG A 6 4.39 -35.42 42.57
C ARG A 6 2.94 -35.72 42.89
N ASP A 7 1.99 -35.15 42.15
CA ASP A 7 0.56 -35.38 42.34
C ASP A 7 0.23 -36.85 42.13
N ARG A 8 0.75 -37.50 41.07
CA ARG A 8 0.64 -38.96 40.86
C ARG A 8 1.22 -39.76 42.02
N LEU A 9 2.38 -39.35 42.51
CA LEU A 9 3.03 -40.05 43.63
C LEU A 9 2.19 -39.95 44.91
N VAL A 10 1.60 -38.79 45.18
CA VAL A 10 0.71 -38.56 46.33
C VAL A 10 -0.52 -39.47 46.23
N ALA A 11 -1.22 -39.47 45.10
CA ALA A 11 -2.39 -40.33 44.87
C ALA A 11 -2.05 -41.82 45.03
N LEU A 12 -0.93 -42.28 44.44
CA LEU A 12 -0.48 -43.67 44.58
C LEU A 12 -0.09 -44.03 46.01
N LYS A 13 0.51 -43.10 46.78
CA LYS A 13 0.84 -43.34 48.20
C LYS A 13 -0.44 -43.40 49.06
N LYS A 14 -1.45 -42.60 48.79
CA LYS A 14 -2.78 -42.69 49.44
C LYS A 14 -3.42 -44.04 49.17
N ALA A 15 -3.45 -44.46 47.89
CA ALA A 15 -4.00 -45.77 47.51
C ALA A 15 -3.24 -46.94 48.15
N ARG A 16 -1.91 -46.89 48.24
CA ARG A 16 -1.09 -47.91 48.91
C ARG A 16 -1.36 -48.00 50.40
N LYS A 17 -1.68 -46.87 51.05
CA LYS A 17 -2.03 -46.81 52.47
C LYS A 17 -3.50 -47.16 52.76
N GLY A 18 -4.30 -47.46 51.72
CA GLY A 18 -5.72 -47.74 51.86
C GLY A 18 -6.60 -46.54 52.15
N LEU A 19 -6.06 -45.31 52.03
CA LEU A 19 -6.82 -44.07 52.29
C LEU A 19 -7.81 -43.74 51.16
N ILE A 20 -7.53 -44.19 49.94
CA ILE A 20 -8.39 -44.11 48.75
C ILE A 20 -8.36 -45.45 48.00
N THR A 21 -9.41 -45.74 47.26
CA THR A 21 -9.46 -46.93 46.39
C THR A 21 -8.60 -46.72 45.13
N GLN A 22 -8.25 -47.81 44.45
CA GLN A 22 -7.51 -47.73 43.17
C GLN A 22 -8.32 -47.01 42.11
N ARG A 23 -9.66 -47.07 42.16
CA ARG A 23 -10.56 -46.36 41.27
C ARG A 23 -10.52 -44.85 41.51
N GLU A 24 -10.55 -44.41 42.76
CA GLU A 24 -10.42 -43.01 43.14
C GLU A 24 -9.04 -42.45 42.79
N ALA A 25 -7.98 -43.23 43.05
CA ALA A 25 -6.63 -42.82 42.60
C ALA A 25 -6.54 -42.70 41.07
N ALA A 26 -7.21 -43.57 40.32
CA ALA A 26 -7.26 -43.47 38.85
C ALA A 26 -7.99 -42.20 38.39
N ALA A 27 -9.08 -41.83 39.04
CA ALA A 27 -9.80 -40.59 38.78
C ALA A 27 -8.94 -39.37 39.15
N GLU A 28 -8.28 -39.34 40.32
CA GLU A 28 -7.41 -38.22 40.78
C GLU A 28 -6.26 -37.97 39.83
N ILE A 29 -5.65 -38.98 39.22
CA ILE A 29 -4.51 -38.85 38.29
C ILE A 29 -4.91 -38.89 36.82
N GLY A 30 -6.19 -39.01 36.48
CA GLY A 30 -6.67 -39.06 35.09
C GLY A 30 -6.17 -40.26 34.29
N GLN A 31 -6.09 -41.48 34.93
CA GLN A 31 -5.59 -42.70 34.34
C GLN A 31 -6.56 -43.89 34.58
N SER A 32 -6.34 -44.98 33.85
CA SER A 32 -7.13 -46.18 34.07
C SER A 32 -6.71 -46.94 35.36
N GLU A 33 -7.64 -47.64 36.00
CA GLU A 33 -7.34 -48.47 37.18
C GLU A 33 -6.24 -49.50 36.88
N ARG A 34 -6.25 -50.11 35.69
CA ARG A 34 -5.18 -51.01 35.22
C ARG A 34 -3.81 -50.35 35.25
N HIS A 35 -3.73 -49.06 34.87
CA HIS A 35 -2.49 -48.33 34.92
C HIS A 35 -2.06 -48.04 36.36
N VAL A 36 -2.99 -47.69 37.25
CA VAL A 36 -2.74 -47.50 38.68
C VAL A 36 -2.20 -48.77 39.32
N ARG A 37 -2.79 -49.95 39.03
CA ARG A 37 -2.26 -51.23 39.53
C ARG A 37 -0.81 -51.47 39.10
N ARG A 38 -0.50 -51.22 37.83
CA ARG A 38 0.88 -51.33 37.33
C ARG A 38 1.82 -50.35 38.03
N LEU A 39 1.38 -49.13 38.27
CA LEU A 39 2.18 -48.11 38.95
C LEU A 39 2.38 -48.47 40.43
N LEU A 40 1.39 -49.04 41.13
CA LEU A 40 1.52 -49.52 42.51
C LEU A 40 2.52 -50.68 42.62
N VAL A 41 2.48 -51.62 41.68
CA VAL A 41 3.50 -52.71 41.63
C VAL A 41 4.88 -52.14 41.40
N LYS A 42 4.98 -51.17 40.50
CA LYS A 42 6.24 -50.50 40.17
C LYS A 42 6.75 -49.64 41.35
N LEU A 43 5.84 -48.95 42.07
CA LEU A 43 6.14 -48.18 43.26
C LEU A 43 6.70 -49.06 44.40
N LYS A 44 6.22 -50.30 44.51
CA LYS A 44 6.74 -51.27 45.46
C LYS A 44 8.16 -51.70 45.12
N LYS A 45 8.49 -51.79 43.82
CA LYS A 45 9.82 -52.24 43.36
C LYS A 45 10.85 -51.13 43.26
N GLU A 46 10.46 -49.98 42.72
CA GLU A 46 11.37 -48.88 42.30
C GLU A 46 11.27 -47.64 43.21
N GLY A 47 10.39 -47.69 44.24
CA GLY A 47 10.14 -46.52 45.11
C GLY A 47 9.58 -45.34 44.36
N ASP A 48 9.81 -44.13 44.84
CA ASP A 48 9.26 -42.89 44.29
C ASP A 48 9.65 -42.61 42.83
N ARG A 49 10.69 -43.25 42.30
CA ARG A 49 11.09 -43.19 40.89
C ARG A 49 10.11 -43.84 39.94
N ALA A 50 9.19 -44.66 40.45
CA ALA A 50 8.19 -45.39 39.65
C ALA A 50 7.29 -44.49 38.82
N VAL A 51 7.01 -43.23 39.26
CA VAL A 51 6.15 -42.29 38.58
C VAL A 51 6.86 -41.54 37.47
N VAL A 52 8.20 -41.56 37.46
CA VAL A 52 9.00 -40.87 36.42
C VAL A 52 9.03 -41.75 35.17
N HIS A 53 8.69 -41.16 34.03
CA HIS A 53 8.73 -41.90 32.77
C HIS A 53 10.16 -42.31 32.42
N ARG A 54 10.37 -43.61 32.08
CA ARG A 54 11.70 -44.18 31.81
C ARG A 54 12.46 -43.52 30.66
N LEU A 55 11.72 -42.93 29.70
CA LEU A 55 12.34 -42.24 28.59
C LEU A 55 12.72 -40.77 28.90
N ARG A 56 12.42 -40.29 30.12
CA ARG A 56 12.81 -38.95 30.51
C ARG A 56 14.34 -38.85 30.58
N GLY A 57 14.89 -37.88 29.85
CA GLY A 57 16.34 -37.69 29.75
C GLY A 57 17.05 -38.53 28.69
N ARG A 58 16.35 -39.48 28.05
CA ARG A 58 16.88 -40.15 26.86
C ARG A 58 16.75 -39.30 25.63
N SER A 59 17.76 -39.28 24.77
CA SER A 59 17.67 -38.66 23.44
C SER A 59 16.61 -39.38 22.61
N SER A 60 15.83 -38.62 21.86
CA SER A 60 14.84 -39.17 20.93
C SER A 60 15.52 -40.00 19.85
N ASN A 61 14.88 -41.14 19.47
CA ASN A 61 15.33 -41.95 18.32
C ASN A 61 15.32 -41.16 16.99
N ARG A 62 14.58 -40.05 16.95
CA ARG A 62 14.52 -39.12 15.82
C ARG A 62 15.47 -37.93 15.97
N ARG A 63 16.47 -38.02 16.85
CA ARG A 63 17.45 -36.95 17.04
C ARG A 63 18.31 -36.84 15.79
N THR A 64 18.34 -35.63 15.20
CA THR A 64 19.24 -35.33 14.11
C THR A 64 20.69 -35.49 14.54
N GLU A 65 21.54 -35.94 13.65
CA GLU A 65 22.98 -36.13 13.91
C GLU A 65 23.64 -34.83 14.33
N ALA A 66 24.60 -34.93 15.25
CA ALA A 66 25.36 -33.77 15.75
C ALA A 66 26.09 -33.01 14.62
N LYS A 67 26.63 -33.75 13.64
CA LYS A 67 27.28 -33.15 12.46
C LYS A 67 26.36 -32.26 11.64
N VAL A 68 25.11 -32.70 11.43
CA VAL A 68 24.09 -31.90 10.70
C VAL A 68 23.72 -30.65 11.48
N LYS A 69 23.53 -30.75 12.81
CA LYS A 69 23.31 -29.59 13.69
C LYS A 69 24.45 -28.57 13.58
N GLN A 70 25.70 -29.05 13.71
CA GLN A 70 26.88 -28.19 13.66
C GLN A 70 26.95 -27.46 12.31
N ARG A 71 26.84 -28.20 11.21
CA ARG A 71 26.85 -27.63 9.85
C ARG A 71 25.74 -26.59 9.66
N ALA A 72 24.53 -26.87 10.14
CA ALA A 72 23.39 -25.93 10.06
C ALA A 72 23.69 -24.63 10.85
N LEU A 73 24.26 -24.74 12.05
CA LEU A 73 24.62 -23.56 12.87
C LEU A 73 25.77 -22.78 12.26
N GLU A 74 26.77 -23.40 11.67
CA GLU A 74 27.84 -22.74 10.94
C GLU A 74 27.31 -21.92 9.76
N ILE A 75 26.38 -22.50 8.98
CA ILE A 75 25.72 -21.79 7.88
C ILE A 75 24.93 -20.60 8.42
N LEU A 76 24.09 -20.79 9.42
CA LEU A 76 23.22 -19.75 9.98
C LEU A 76 23.98 -18.64 10.73
N SER A 77 25.24 -18.87 11.09
CA SER A 77 26.12 -17.87 11.70
C SER A 77 26.75 -16.90 10.69
N ARG A 78 26.65 -17.18 9.39
CA ARG A 78 27.17 -16.31 8.35
C ARG A 78 26.38 -15.00 8.28
N GLU A 79 27.04 -13.89 7.93
CA GLU A 79 26.40 -12.58 7.80
C GLU A 79 25.21 -12.60 6.82
N LEU A 80 25.27 -13.44 5.79
CA LEU A 80 24.18 -13.65 4.82
C LEU A 80 22.85 -14.02 5.49
N TYR A 81 22.87 -14.82 6.55
CA TYR A 81 21.68 -15.32 7.27
C TYR A 81 21.35 -14.52 8.53
N ARG A 82 22.04 -13.40 8.74
CA ARG A 82 21.81 -12.54 9.90
C ARG A 82 20.35 -12.13 10.04
N GLY A 83 19.78 -12.29 11.24
CA GLY A 83 18.42 -11.89 11.56
C GLY A 83 17.34 -12.82 11.01
N PHE A 84 17.69 -13.96 10.42
CA PHE A 84 16.70 -14.95 10.02
C PHE A 84 15.95 -15.49 11.24
N GLY A 85 14.62 -15.61 11.12
CA GLY A 85 13.82 -16.35 12.08
C GLY A 85 13.86 -17.87 11.80
N PRO A 86 13.50 -18.72 12.76
CA PRO A 86 13.59 -20.19 12.60
C PRO A 86 12.84 -20.76 11.38
N THR A 87 11.72 -20.17 11.01
CA THR A 87 10.94 -20.59 9.84
C THR A 87 11.70 -20.31 8.54
N LEU A 88 12.17 -19.07 8.36
CA LEU A 88 12.94 -18.71 7.19
C LEU A 88 14.28 -19.48 7.13
N ALA A 89 14.93 -19.65 8.28
CA ALA A 89 16.16 -20.43 8.37
C ALA A 89 15.95 -21.90 7.95
N SER A 90 14.85 -22.56 8.36
CA SER A 90 14.58 -23.95 7.93
C SER A 90 14.29 -24.05 6.43
N GLU A 91 13.60 -23.07 5.84
CA GLU A 91 13.32 -23.01 4.41
C GLU A 91 14.62 -22.93 3.59
N TYR A 92 15.52 -22.03 3.98
CA TYR A 92 16.80 -21.85 3.26
C TYR A 92 17.79 -22.99 3.51
N LEU A 93 17.83 -23.57 4.70
CA LEU A 93 18.62 -24.77 4.97
C LEU A 93 18.20 -25.94 4.07
N SER A 94 16.90 -26.12 3.85
CA SER A 94 16.37 -27.14 2.94
C SER A 94 16.66 -26.78 1.48
N LYS A 95 16.30 -25.55 1.03
CA LYS A 95 16.38 -25.14 -0.37
C LYS A 95 17.85 -25.08 -0.88
N ASP A 96 18.74 -24.41 -0.12
CA ASP A 96 20.07 -24.03 -0.60
C ASP A 96 21.17 -24.97 -0.11
N HIS A 97 20.92 -25.72 0.98
CA HIS A 97 21.96 -26.54 1.61
C HIS A 97 21.59 -28.02 1.76
N GLY A 98 20.38 -28.41 1.34
CA GLY A 98 19.90 -29.78 1.40
C GLY A 98 19.76 -30.31 2.85
N ILE A 99 19.63 -29.41 3.84
CA ILE A 99 19.45 -29.77 5.25
C ILE A 99 17.96 -29.66 5.58
N ASP A 100 17.28 -30.79 5.51
CA ASP A 100 15.84 -30.84 5.75
C ASP A 100 15.53 -31.11 7.23
N VAL A 101 15.18 -30.08 7.96
CA VAL A 101 14.89 -30.11 9.40
C VAL A 101 13.70 -29.22 9.73
N SER A 102 12.90 -29.67 10.71
CA SER A 102 11.72 -28.92 11.10
C SER A 102 12.09 -27.54 11.68
N ARG A 103 11.19 -26.56 11.45
CA ARG A 103 11.33 -25.21 12.01
C ARG A 103 11.54 -25.21 13.53
N GLU A 104 10.93 -26.17 14.25
CA GLU A 104 11.05 -26.27 15.69
C GLU A 104 12.43 -26.78 16.11
N THR A 105 12.99 -27.72 15.36
CA THR A 105 14.36 -28.16 15.54
C THR A 105 15.33 -27.01 15.35
N VAL A 106 15.15 -26.22 14.26
CA VAL A 106 15.99 -25.03 14.00
C VAL A 106 15.81 -24.00 15.09
N ARG A 107 14.58 -23.76 15.58
CA ARG A 107 14.32 -22.84 16.69
C ARG A 107 15.13 -23.22 17.93
N ASN A 108 15.10 -24.48 18.31
CA ASN A 108 15.82 -24.97 19.49
C ASN A 108 17.34 -24.79 19.32
N TRP A 109 17.89 -25.14 18.15
CA TRP A 109 19.30 -24.96 17.85
C TRP A 109 19.74 -23.49 17.85
N MET A 110 18.96 -22.62 17.21
CA MET A 110 19.25 -21.18 17.17
C MET A 110 19.12 -20.51 18.54
N THR A 111 18.18 -20.97 19.37
CA THR A 111 18.01 -20.46 20.74
C THR A 111 19.19 -20.88 21.61
N GLU A 112 19.61 -22.16 21.54
CA GLU A 112 20.76 -22.70 22.26
C GLU A 112 22.07 -21.99 21.85
N ALA A 113 22.23 -21.74 20.54
CA ALA A 113 23.40 -21.01 19.99
C ALA A 113 23.29 -19.48 20.14
N LYS A 114 22.25 -18.95 20.78
CA LYS A 114 21.98 -17.50 20.94
C LYS A 114 21.86 -16.71 19.62
N LEU A 115 21.65 -17.38 18.50
CA LEU A 115 21.41 -16.76 17.20
C LEU A 115 20.00 -16.17 17.06
N TRP A 116 19.05 -16.65 17.90
CA TRP A 116 17.67 -16.18 17.89
C TRP A 116 17.10 -16.15 19.31
N ARG A 117 16.25 -15.15 19.57
CA ARG A 117 15.51 -15.02 20.84
C ARG A 117 14.04 -14.81 20.56
N VAL A 118 13.17 -15.39 21.38
CA VAL A 118 11.72 -15.16 21.33
C VAL A 118 11.46 -13.69 21.61
N LYS A 119 10.79 -13.00 20.67
CA LYS A 119 10.30 -11.63 20.92
C LYS A 119 9.12 -11.73 21.87
N THR A 120 9.19 -11.06 23.02
CA THR A 120 8.05 -10.93 23.93
C THR A 120 6.96 -10.16 23.21
N GLN A 121 5.82 -10.79 22.99
CA GLN A 121 4.66 -10.09 22.41
C GLN A 121 4.08 -9.17 23.48
N ARG A 122 4.03 -7.87 23.18
CA ARG A 122 3.18 -6.95 23.96
C ARG A 122 1.74 -7.29 23.60
N LEU A 123 0.87 -7.36 24.62
CA LEU A 123 -0.58 -7.46 24.43
C LEU A 123 -1.02 -6.23 23.62
N GLU A 124 -1.33 -6.46 22.34
CA GLU A 124 -1.91 -5.43 21.49
C GLU A 124 -3.35 -5.17 21.92
N LYS A 125 -3.80 -3.91 21.85
CA LYS A 125 -5.20 -3.55 22.06
C LYS A 125 -6.08 -4.39 21.13
N ILE A 126 -7.10 -5.02 21.68
CA ILE A 126 -8.09 -5.77 20.90
C ILE A 126 -8.88 -4.77 20.07
N HIS A 127 -8.73 -4.84 18.75
CA HIS A 127 -9.48 -4.01 17.81
C HIS A 127 -10.75 -4.74 17.35
N ALA A 128 -11.83 -3.97 17.15
CA ALA A 128 -13.08 -4.52 16.64
C ALA A 128 -12.86 -5.24 15.30
N TRP A 129 -13.39 -6.46 15.23
CA TRP A 129 -13.29 -7.29 14.04
C TRP A 129 -14.16 -6.71 12.92
N ARG A 130 -13.62 -6.60 11.69
CA ARG A 130 -14.33 -6.16 10.50
C ARG A 130 -14.50 -7.35 9.54
N ALA A 131 -15.73 -7.58 9.09
CA ALA A 131 -16.03 -8.61 8.10
C ALA A 131 -15.24 -8.40 6.80
N ARG A 132 -14.84 -9.50 6.19
CA ARG A 132 -14.08 -9.54 4.93
C ARG A 132 -15.04 -9.45 3.74
N ARG A 133 -14.55 -9.01 2.57
CA ARG A 133 -15.30 -9.09 1.30
C ARG A 133 -15.30 -10.52 0.76
N SER A 134 -16.31 -10.90 -0.04
CA SER A 134 -16.52 -12.30 -0.43
C SER A 134 -15.87 -12.73 -1.74
N ARG A 135 -15.58 -11.79 -2.64
CA ARG A 135 -15.12 -12.08 -4.00
C ARG A 135 -13.78 -11.44 -4.32
N GLN A 136 -12.96 -12.15 -5.10
CA GLN A 136 -11.73 -11.60 -5.65
C GLN A 136 -12.05 -10.36 -6.52
N GLY A 137 -11.21 -9.30 -6.43
CA GLY A 137 -11.42 -8.07 -7.20
C GLY A 137 -12.52 -7.14 -6.68
N GLU A 138 -13.23 -7.49 -5.60
CA GLU A 138 -14.23 -6.61 -5.00
C GLU A 138 -13.59 -5.40 -4.31
N LEU A 139 -12.50 -5.61 -3.59
CA LEU A 139 -11.72 -4.55 -2.94
C LEU A 139 -10.24 -4.87 -2.98
N VAL A 140 -9.47 -4.03 -3.63
CA VAL A 140 -8.03 -4.14 -3.72
C VAL A 140 -7.39 -3.05 -2.87
N GLN A 141 -6.53 -3.42 -1.94
CA GLN A 141 -5.74 -2.46 -1.17
C GLN A 141 -4.51 -2.06 -1.97
N TRP A 142 -4.32 -0.76 -2.08
CA TRP A 142 -3.19 -0.16 -2.76
C TRP A 142 -2.43 0.72 -1.78
N ASP A 143 -1.17 0.42 -1.58
CA ASP A 143 -0.33 1.12 -0.62
C ASP A 143 1.14 1.08 -1.04
N THR A 144 1.93 2.03 -0.56
CA THR A 144 3.36 2.14 -0.83
C THR A 144 4.14 2.03 0.48
N SER A 145 5.25 1.31 0.44
CA SER A 145 6.18 1.19 1.57
C SER A 145 7.57 1.66 1.18
N GLU A 146 8.01 2.73 1.80
CA GLU A 146 9.42 3.16 1.77
C GLU A 146 10.20 2.35 2.79
N HIS A 147 11.29 1.73 2.36
CA HIS A 147 12.16 0.97 3.25
C HIS A 147 13.55 0.79 2.63
N ALA A 148 14.56 0.55 3.46
CA ALA A 148 15.89 0.15 2.99
C ALA A 148 15.89 -1.31 2.52
N TRP A 149 15.16 -1.60 1.42
CA TRP A 149 14.97 -2.95 0.90
C TRP A 149 16.27 -3.64 0.53
N LEU A 150 17.22 -2.88 0.04
CA LEU A 150 18.56 -3.36 -0.32
C LEU A 150 19.57 -3.20 0.83
N GLU A 151 19.13 -2.74 2.01
CA GLU A 151 20.00 -2.45 3.16
C GLU A 151 21.13 -1.46 2.76
N LYS A 152 22.39 -1.82 2.98
CA LYS A 152 23.55 -1.02 2.58
C LYS A 152 24.09 -1.35 1.17
N ARG A 153 23.40 -2.24 0.43
CA ARG A 153 23.85 -2.75 -0.87
C ARG A 153 23.40 -1.89 -2.04
N GLY A 154 22.45 -0.98 -1.85
CA GLY A 154 21.90 -0.13 -2.90
C GLY A 154 21.11 1.04 -2.35
N GLU A 155 20.43 1.75 -3.25
CA GLU A 155 19.59 2.90 -2.94
C GLU A 155 18.34 2.50 -2.14
N THR A 156 17.74 3.47 -1.44
CA THR A 156 16.43 3.29 -0.84
C THR A 156 15.38 3.16 -1.94
N LEU A 157 14.55 2.12 -1.86
CA LEU A 157 13.51 1.84 -2.83
C LEU A 157 12.13 1.94 -2.20
N TYR A 158 11.13 2.22 -3.03
CA TYR A 158 9.72 2.20 -2.67
C TYR A 158 9.09 0.92 -3.24
N LEU A 159 8.39 0.16 -2.41
CA LEU A 159 7.59 -0.98 -2.85
C LEU A 159 6.13 -0.53 -2.97
N ILE A 160 5.67 -0.33 -4.20
CA ILE A 160 4.25 -0.11 -4.47
C ILE A 160 3.58 -1.47 -4.59
N SER A 161 2.49 -1.68 -3.88
CA SER A 161 1.79 -2.96 -3.84
C SER A 161 0.28 -2.81 -3.96
N MET A 162 -0.34 -3.75 -4.66
CA MET A 162 -1.78 -3.94 -4.76
C MET A 162 -2.12 -5.34 -4.25
N ILE A 163 -2.99 -5.42 -3.25
CA ILE A 163 -3.37 -6.67 -2.59
C ILE A 163 -4.89 -6.85 -2.68
N ALA A 164 -5.35 -7.90 -3.34
CA ALA A 164 -6.76 -8.23 -3.46
C ALA A 164 -7.31 -8.81 -2.16
N LYS A 165 -8.56 -8.45 -1.80
CA LYS A 165 -9.19 -8.84 -0.54
C LYS A 165 -10.44 -9.69 -0.77
N GLN A 166 -10.59 -10.76 0.01
CA GLN A 166 -11.75 -11.66 -0.02
C GLN A 166 -12.15 -12.19 1.37
N SER A 167 -13.39 -12.67 1.56
CA SER A 167 -13.92 -13.16 2.84
C SER A 167 -14.26 -14.66 2.80
N PRO A 168 -13.87 -15.48 3.78
CA PRO A 168 -14.50 -16.77 4.02
C PRO A 168 -15.47 -16.72 5.20
N THR A 169 -16.55 -17.49 5.08
CA THR A 169 -17.49 -17.78 6.15
C THR A 169 -16.87 -18.68 7.21
N GLY A 170 -16.93 -18.25 8.46
CA GLY A 170 -16.98 -19.07 9.66
C GLY A 170 -15.78 -19.94 10.05
N ARG A 171 -14.86 -19.40 10.82
CA ARG A 171 -14.29 -19.89 12.08
C ARG A 171 -13.15 -18.99 12.58
N PRO A 172 -12.98 -18.81 13.90
CA PRO A 172 -11.96 -17.90 14.44
C PRO A 172 -10.69 -18.66 14.76
N GLU A 173 -9.74 -18.68 13.85
CA GLU A 173 -8.35 -18.96 14.21
C GLU A 173 -7.39 -18.22 13.28
N THR A 174 -6.56 -17.38 13.95
CA THR A 174 -5.36 -16.71 13.43
C THR A 174 -5.51 -15.93 12.15
N MET A 175 -5.87 -14.71 12.37
CA MET A 175 -5.50 -13.46 11.71
C MET A 175 -4.39 -13.54 10.67
N ILE A 176 -4.73 -13.26 9.46
CA ILE A 176 -4.06 -12.50 8.39
C ILE A 176 -4.89 -12.81 7.16
N ASP A 177 -5.52 -11.76 6.67
CA ASP A 177 -5.93 -11.62 5.30
C ASP A 177 -7.39 -11.40 4.94
N ASP A 178 -7.57 -10.27 4.19
CA ASP A 178 -8.85 -9.96 3.57
C ASP A 178 -8.85 -10.42 2.12
N ALA A 179 -9.35 -11.54 1.83
CA ALA A 179 -9.52 -12.14 0.52
C ALA A 179 -8.42 -13.14 0.13
N THR A 180 -7.92 -13.13 -1.10
CA THR A 180 -6.90 -14.09 -1.52
C THR A 180 -5.50 -13.69 -1.09
N SER A 181 -5.26 -12.47 -0.60
CA SER A 181 -3.93 -11.88 -0.38
C SER A 181 -3.00 -11.97 -1.58
N ARG A 182 -3.52 -12.11 -2.76
CA ARG A 182 -2.68 -12.08 -3.95
C ARG A 182 -1.94 -10.75 -4.02
N LEU A 183 -0.64 -10.86 -4.18
CA LEU A 183 0.26 -9.73 -4.27
C LEU A 183 0.53 -9.40 -5.73
N HIS A 184 0.36 -8.13 -6.08
CA HIS A 184 0.86 -7.52 -7.29
C HIS A 184 1.67 -6.30 -6.86
N ALA A 185 2.97 -6.28 -7.16
CA ALA A 185 3.87 -5.28 -6.60
C ALA A 185 5.03 -4.99 -7.54
N ARG A 186 5.66 -3.82 -7.36
CA ARG A 186 6.84 -3.39 -8.10
C ARG A 186 7.70 -2.49 -7.23
N PHE A 187 9.01 -2.62 -7.34
CA PHE A 187 9.95 -1.66 -6.80
C PHE A 187 10.13 -0.49 -7.74
N VAL A 188 10.20 0.71 -7.17
CA VAL A 188 10.44 1.97 -7.88
C VAL A 188 11.43 2.83 -7.11
N LYS A 189 12.08 3.78 -7.78
CA LYS A 189 12.99 4.74 -7.13
C LYS A 189 12.22 5.81 -6.35
N HIS A 190 11.07 6.21 -6.85
CA HIS A 190 10.24 7.26 -6.26
C HIS A 190 8.77 6.88 -6.32
N ASP A 191 8.02 7.21 -5.29
CA ASP A 191 6.56 7.05 -5.28
C ASP A 191 5.91 8.21 -6.07
N SER A 192 5.90 8.08 -7.38
CA SER A 192 5.33 9.07 -8.30
C SER A 192 3.99 8.64 -8.88
N THR A 193 3.21 9.62 -9.35
CA THR A 193 1.95 9.34 -10.07
C THR A 193 2.18 8.43 -11.28
N GLU A 194 3.27 8.63 -12.00
CA GLU A 194 3.62 7.86 -13.20
C GLU A 194 3.90 6.39 -12.85
N GLU A 195 4.72 6.11 -11.84
CA GLU A 195 5.03 4.74 -11.44
C GLU A 195 3.81 4.02 -10.88
N ASN A 196 2.95 4.73 -10.16
CA ASN A 196 1.67 4.20 -9.71
C ASN A 196 0.72 3.88 -10.88
N MET A 197 0.69 4.71 -11.94
CA MET A 197 -0.06 4.44 -13.15
C MET A 197 0.51 3.24 -13.93
N ARG A 198 1.83 3.07 -13.98
CA ARG A 198 2.49 1.91 -14.61
C ARG A 198 2.12 0.61 -13.88
N LEU A 199 2.12 0.62 -12.55
CA LEU A 199 1.69 -0.53 -11.76
C LEU A 199 0.20 -0.82 -11.98
N LEU A 200 -0.65 0.21 -11.96
CA LEU A 200 -2.08 0.06 -12.24
C LEU A 200 -2.33 -0.51 -13.64
N TRP A 201 -1.59 -0.05 -14.64
CA TRP A 201 -1.66 -0.58 -16.00
C TRP A 201 -1.42 -2.09 -16.04
N SER A 202 -0.28 -2.54 -15.49
CA SER A 202 0.07 -3.97 -15.44
C SER A 202 -0.92 -4.80 -14.64
N TYR A 203 -1.52 -4.23 -13.59
CA TYR A 203 -2.59 -4.87 -12.83
C TYR A 203 -3.86 -5.06 -13.68
N LEU A 204 -4.30 -4.01 -14.38
CA LEU A 204 -5.52 -4.02 -15.19
C LEU A 204 -5.41 -4.97 -16.39
N GLU A 205 -4.25 -5.06 -17.03
CA GLU A 205 -4.00 -6.02 -18.12
C GLU A 205 -4.05 -7.46 -17.62
N ARG A 206 -3.50 -7.73 -16.43
CA ARG A 206 -3.41 -9.10 -15.87
C ARG A 206 -4.71 -9.59 -15.25
N HIS A 207 -5.46 -8.71 -14.60
CA HIS A 207 -6.61 -9.09 -13.76
C HIS A 207 -7.94 -8.49 -14.24
N GLY A 208 -7.91 -7.45 -15.06
CA GLY A 208 -9.09 -6.64 -15.35
C GLY A 208 -9.33 -5.56 -14.29
N ARG A 209 -10.48 -4.90 -14.38
CA ARG A 209 -10.86 -3.78 -13.51
C ARG A 209 -11.50 -4.28 -12.21
N PRO A 210 -10.91 -4.04 -11.03
CA PRO A 210 -11.56 -4.34 -9.76
C PRO A 210 -12.78 -3.45 -9.55
N LEU A 211 -13.68 -3.81 -8.63
CA LEU A 211 -14.79 -2.94 -8.27
C LEU A 211 -14.32 -1.70 -7.53
N SER A 212 -13.33 -1.84 -6.65
CA SER A 212 -12.83 -0.71 -5.87
C SER A 212 -11.37 -0.85 -5.46
N PHE A 213 -10.69 0.30 -5.35
CA PHE A 213 -9.42 0.43 -4.66
C PHE A 213 -9.58 1.09 -3.30
N TYR A 214 -8.87 0.58 -2.32
CA TYR A 214 -8.78 1.11 -0.97
C TYR A 214 -7.36 1.59 -0.70
N THR A 215 -7.18 2.91 -0.52
CA THR A 215 -5.88 3.54 -0.32
C THR A 215 -5.89 4.41 0.92
N ASP A 216 -4.72 4.94 1.31
CA ASP A 216 -4.72 6.08 2.20
C ASP A 216 -5.19 7.36 1.47
N LYS A 217 -5.26 8.43 2.24
CA LYS A 217 -5.58 9.77 1.71
C LYS A 217 -4.31 10.52 1.33
N ALA A 218 -3.29 9.84 0.80
CA ALA A 218 -2.10 10.48 0.28
C ALA A 218 -2.43 11.46 -0.85
N ALA A 219 -1.56 12.43 -1.07
CA ALA A 219 -1.74 13.46 -2.08
C ALA A 219 -1.90 12.90 -3.51
N LEU A 220 -1.43 11.69 -3.76
CA LEU A 220 -1.63 10.97 -5.02
C LEU A 220 -3.10 10.65 -5.31
N PHE A 221 -3.91 10.43 -4.26
CA PHE A 221 -5.31 10.00 -4.39
C PHE A 221 -6.31 11.09 -4.03
N GLN A 222 -5.94 12.05 -3.20
CA GLN A 222 -6.84 13.11 -2.75
C GLN A 222 -6.17 14.48 -2.81
N THR A 223 -6.79 15.41 -3.51
CA THR A 223 -6.35 16.81 -3.51
C THR A 223 -6.59 17.42 -2.13
N ALA A 224 -5.55 18.01 -1.53
CA ALA A 224 -5.66 18.73 -0.28
C ALA A 224 -6.07 20.18 -0.52
N ARG A 225 -7.04 20.70 0.26
CA ARG A 225 -7.32 22.14 0.26
C ARG A 225 -6.18 22.88 0.94
N LYS A 226 -5.59 23.84 0.24
CA LYS A 226 -4.75 24.86 0.86
C LYS A 226 -5.68 25.85 1.57
N ILE A 227 -5.89 25.66 2.86
CA ILE A 227 -6.58 26.65 3.69
C ILE A 227 -5.57 27.75 3.94
N ALA A 228 -5.85 28.97 3.49
CA ALA A 228 -5.06 30.13 3.85
C ALA A 228 -5.06 30.25 5.38
N ARG A 229 -3.90 30.51 5.99
CA ARG A 229 -3.72 30.54 7.46
C ARG A 229 -4.71 31.44 8.21
N ASP A 230 -5.27 32.42 7.52
CA ASP A 230 -6.12 33.47 8.09
C ASP A 230 -7.63 33.31 7.81
N ARG A 231 -8.07 32.23 7.16
CA ARG A 231 -9.49 31.99 6.89
C ARG A 231 -10.00 30.74 7.61
N LYS A 232 -11.09 30.92 8.39
CA LYS A 232 -11.84 29.76 8.92
C LYS A 232 -12.33 28.90 7.76
N PRO A 233 -12.18 27.58 7.82
CA PRO A 233 -12.71 26.68 6.80
C PRO A 233 -14.24 26.83 6.72
N LEU A 234 -14.78 26.98 5.52
CA LEU A 234 -16.22 26.93 5.26
C LEU A 234 -16.80 25.57 5.70
N PRO A 235 -18.07 25.53 6.12
CA PRO A 235 -18.76 24.26 6.33
C PRO A 235 -18.65 23.34 5.12
N ARG A 236 -18.59 22.01 5.34
CA ARG A 236 -18.40 21.02 4.25
C ARG A 236 -19.45 21.13 3.13
N GLU A 237 -20.65 21.54 3.49
CA GLU A 237 -21.80 21.68 2.57
C GLU A 237 -21.69 22.88 1.61
N GLU A 238 -20.90 23.90 2.00
CA GLU A 238 -20.65 25.11 1.19
C GLU A 238 -19.35 25.07 0.40
N GLN A 239 -18.67 23.92 0.42
CA GLN A 239 -17.37 23.79 -0.24
C GLN A 239 -17.55 23.18 -1.64
N ASP A 240 -17.06 23.89 -2.66
CA ASP A 240 -16.95 23.31 -4.01
C ASP A 240 -16.15 22.02 -4.00
N PRO A 241 -16.57 21.00 -4.76
CA PRO A 241 -15.82 19.76 -4.89
C PRO A 241 -14.41 20.05 -5.44
N LEU A 242 -13.39 19.48 -4.80
CA LEU A 242 -12.03 19.60 -5.30
C LEU A 242 -11.86 18.81 -6.60
N PRO A 243 -11.08 19.30 -7.56
CA PRO A 243 -10.76 18.54 -8.75
C PRO A 243 -10.07 17.22 -8.35
N PRO A 244 -10.36 16.11 -9.04
CA PRO A 244 -9.71 14.83 -8.78
C PRO A 244 -8.21 14.93 -9.07
N THR A 245 -7.42 14.14 -8.36
CA THR A 245 -6.02 13.93 -8.72
C THR A 245 -5.93 13.18 -10.05
N GLN A 246 -4.74 13.11 -10.65
CA GLN A 246 -4.53 12.38 -11.90
C GLN A 246 -4.91 10.90 -11.76
N ILE A 247 -4.56 10.25 -10.65
CA ILE A 247 -4.98 8.87 -10.38
C ILE A 247 -6.49 8.80 -10.12
N GLY A 248 -7.03 9.72 -9.32
CA GLY A 248 -8.47 9.77 -9.06
C GLY A 248 -9.31 9.91 -10.33
N ARG A 249 -8.88 10.78 -11.26
CA ARG A 249 -9.48 10.92 -12.59
C ARG A 249 -9.37 9.62 -13.40
N ALA A 250 -8.19 9.01 -13.43
CA ALA A 250 -7.97 7.75 -14.15
C ALA A 250 -8.89 6.63 -13.64
N LEU A 251 -9.07 6.51 -12.33
CA LEU A 251 -9.98 5.53 -11.74
C LEU A 251 -11.44 5.80 -12.12
N GLN A 252 -11.87 7.07 -12.15
CA GLN A 252 -13.22 7.45 -12.60
C GLN A 252 -13.45 7.09 -14.07
N GLU A 253 -12.50 7.40 -14.97
CA GLU A 253 -12.56 7.06 -16.39
C GLU A 253 -12.57 5.54 -16.66
N LEU A 254 -12.06 4.75 -15.73
CA LEU A 254 -12.03 3.30 -15.78
C LEU A 254 -13.21 2.65 -15.01
N ASP A 255 -14.19 3.43 -14.53
CA ASP A 255 -15.31 2.98 -13.70
C ASP A 255 -14.88 2.17 -12.46
N ILE A 256 -13.80 2.57 -11.81
CA ILE A 256 -13.29 1.94 -10.61
C ILE A 256 -13.55 2.86 -9.41
N LEU A 257 -14.22 2.35 -8.39
CA LEU A 257 -14.50 3.11 -7.18
C LEU A 257 -13.23 3.31 -6.34
N TRP A 258 -12.95 4.54 -5.95
CA TRP A 258 -11.91 4.84 -4.98
C TRP A 258 -12.49 5.01 -3.58
N ILE A 259 -11.88 4.35 -2.58
CA ILE A 259 -12.26 4.41 -1.18
C ILE A 259 -11.04 4.84 -0.35
N GLY A 260 -11.08 6.05 0.20
CA GLY A 260 -10.03 6.55 1.10
C GLY A 260 -10.18 5.99 2.52
N ALA A 261 -9.09 5.56 3.12
CA ALA A 261 -9.06 5.10 4.51
C ALA A 261 -9.37 6.24 5.48
N HIS A 262 -10.34 6.04 6.37
CA HIS A 262 -10.72 7.03 7.38
C HIS A 262 -9.96 6.88 8.71
N SER A 263 -9.27 5.76 8.94
CA SER A 263 -8.54 5.51 10.18
C SER A 263 -7.32 4.60 9.96
N PRO A 264 -6.26 4.75 10.77
CA PRO A 264 -5.10 3.86 10.75
C PRO A 264 -5.47 2.39 10.99
N GLN A 265 -6.49 2.12 11.84
CA GLN A 265 -6.93 0.76 12.14
C GLN A 265 -7.49 0.03 10.91
N ALA A 266 -8.04 0.77 9.96
CA ALA A 266 -8.53 0.20 8.71
C ALA A 266 -7.40 -0.35 7.82
N LYS A 267 -6.15 0.06 8.05
CA LYS A 267 -4.93 -0.38 7.35
C LYS A 267 -4.15 -1.49 8.06
N GLY A 268 -4.46 -1.83 9.31
CA GLY A 268 -3.67 -2.75 10.15
C GLY A 268 -3.38 -4.13 9.53
N ARG A 269 -4.04 -4.48 8.43
CA ARG A 269 -3.78 -5.72 7.67
C ARG A 269 -2.71 -5.52 6.60
N VAL A 270 -2.72 -4.38 5.88
CA VAL A 270 -1.64 -4.03 4.95
C VAL A 270 -0.33 -3.82 5.70
N GLU A 271 -0.37 -3.16 6.84
CA GLU A 271 0.80 -2.97 7.69
C GLU A 271 1.45 -4.30 8.08
N ARG A 272 0.64 -5.34 8.41
CA ARG A 272 1.17 -6.70 8.67
C ARG A 272 1.74 -7.36 7.43
N SER A 273 1.11 -7.16 6.28
CA SER A 273 1.63 -7.66 5.00
C SER A 273 2.99 -7.04 4.68
N PHE A 274 3.13 -5.72 4.88
CA PHE A 274 4.42 -5.06 4.77
C PHE A 274 5.43 -5.56 5.80
N GLY A 275 5.01 -5.80 7.05
CA GLY A 275 5.89 -6.42 8.06
C GLY A 275 6.41 -7.79 7.62
N THR A 276 5.58 -8.62 7.01
CA THR A 276 5.99 -9.91 6.44
C THR A 276 6.89 -9.71 5.21
N ALA A 277 6.56 -8.77 4.33
CA ALA A 277 7.39 -8.43 3.18
C ALA A 277 8.76 -7.89 3.64
N GLN A 278 8.80 -6.94 4.57
CA GLN A 278 10.05 -6.42 5.13
C GLN A 278 10.91 -7.51 5.75
N ASP A 279 10.32 -8.43 6.51
CA ASP A 279 11.09 -9.52 7.11
C ASP A 279 11.66 -10.49 6.06
N ARG A 280 10.88 -10.90 5.07
CA ARG A 280 11.27 -11.94 4.12
C ARG A 280 11.93 -11.40 2.86
N LEU A 281 11.39 -10.32 2.28
CA LEU A 281 11.85 -9.77 1.01
C LEU A 281 13.25 -9.15 1.14
N VAL A 282 13.51 -8.38 2.21
CA VAL A 282 14.85 -7.81 2.47
C VAL A 282 15.91 -8.92 2.56
N LYS A 283 15.58 -10.00 3.27
CA LYS A 283 16.47 -11.15 3.45
C LYS A 283 16.65 -11.95 2.17
N GLY A 284 15.56 -12.14 1.40
CA GLY A 284 15.60 -12.80 0.10
C GLY A 284 16.46 -12.03 -0.90
N LEU A 285 16.28 -10.71 -0.99
CA LEU A 285 17.12 -9.83 -1.82
C LEU A 285 18.60 -9.88 -1.42
N ARG A 286 18.89 -10.07 -0.12
CA ARG A 286 20.27 -10.26 0.37
C ARG A 286 20.87 -11.57 -0.11
N VAL A 287 20.12 -12.66 -0.03
CA VAL A 287 20.59 -13.98 -0.50
C VAL A 287 20.76 -13.98 -2.03
N ALA A 288 19.85 -13.33 -2.76
CA ALA A 288 19.95 -13.16 -4.21
C ALA A 288 21.05 -12.17 -4.63
N ALA A 289 21.77 -11.55 -3.67
CA ALA A 289 22.78 -10.52 -3.92
C ALA A 289 22.30 -9.34 -4.76
N ALA A 290 20.98 -9.05 -4.74
CA ALA A 290 20.40 -7.93 -5.46
C ALA A 290 20.89 -6.59 -4.89
N ASN A 291 21.36 -5.69 -5.75
CA ASN A 291 21.89 -4.38 -5.41
C ASN A 291 21.37 -3.26 -6.31
N THR A 292 20.64 -3.58 -7.37
CA THR A 292 20.00 -2.60 -8.27
C THR A 292 18.48 -2.76 -8.26
N LEU A 293 17.78 -1.73 -8.78
CA LEU A 293 16.32 -1.75 -8.94
C LEU A 293 15.86 -2.89 -9.86
N GLU A 294 16.58 -3.13 -10.95
CA GLU A 294 16.26 -4.16 -11.94
C GLU A 294 16.37 -5.55 -11.30
N GLN A 295 17.46 -5.82 -10.58
CA GLN A 295 17.67 -7.09 -9.88
C GLN A 295 16.64 -7.29 -8.75
N ALA A 296 16.26 -6.22 -8.05
CA ALA A 296 15.22 -6.28 -7.03
C ALA A 296 13.85 -6.63 -7.65
N ASN A 297 13.50 -6.04 -8.80
CA ASN A 297 12.26 -6.36 -9.51
C ASN A 297 12.30 -7.78 -10.10
N ASP A 298 13.41 -8.21 -10.64
CA ASP A 298 13.60 -9.57 -11.17
C ASP A 298 13.36 -10.62 -10.07
N TYR A 299 13.98 -10.45 -8.91
CA TYR A 299 13.75 -11.31 -7.74
C TYR A 299 12.29 -11.24 -7.26
N LEU A 300 11.72 -10.03 -7.19
CA LEU A 300 10.33 -9.82 -6.77
C LEU A 300 9.36 -10.62 -7.67
N GLU A 301 9.52 -10.53 -8.99
CA GLU A 301 8.62 -11.14 -9.96
C GLU A 301 8.82 -12.66 -10.09
N LYS A 302 10.06 -13.13 -10.13
CA LYS A 302 10.38 -14.55 -10.37
C LYS A 302 10.31 -15.44 -9.12
N GLU A 303 10.66 -14.89 -7.96
CA GLU A 303 10.80 -15.66 -6.72
C GLU A 303 9.74 -15.28 -5.67
N PHE A 304 9.67 -13.98 -5.32
CA PHE A 304 8.92 -13.56 -4.16
C PHE A 304 7.41 -13.55 -4.38
N ILE A 305 6.91 -12.97 -5.48
CA ILE A 305 5.47 -12.93 -5.79
C ILE A 305 4.91 -14.35 -6.00
N PRO A 306 5.55 -15.27 -6.74
CA PRO A 306 5.10 -16.66 -6.85
C PRO A 306 5.07 -17.36 -5.49
N TRP A 307 6.13 -17.22 -4.68
CA TRP A 307 6.16 -17.76 -3.33
C TRP A 307 5.02 -17.19 -2.46
N TRP A 308 4.83 -15.87 -2.46
CA TRP A 308 3.77 -15.19 -1.74
C TRP A 308 2.40 -15.71 -2.14
N ASN A 309 2.13 -15.74 -3.42
CA ASN A 309 0.84 -16.17 -3.97
C ASN A 309 0.56 -17.67 -3.77
N LYS A 310 1.58 -18.49 -3.58
CA LYS A 310 1.45 -19.91 -3.25
C LYS A 310 1.25 -20.15 -1.74
N THR A 311 1.95 -19.38 -0.91
CA THR A 311 2.09 -19.68 0.52
C THR A 311 1.14 -18.86 1.40
N LEU A 312 0.87 -17.62 1.03
CA LEU A 312 0.12 -16.66 1.83
C LEU A 312 -1.28 -16.34 1.27
N THR A 313 -1.63 -16.88 0.11
CA THR A 313 -2.99 -16.78 -0.41
C THR A 313 -3.93 -17.74 0.27
N VAL A 314 -5.14 -17.29 0.50
CA VAL A 314 -6.24 -18.06 1.07
C VAL A 314 -7.30 -18.27 -0.01
N VAL A 315 -7.96 -19.42 0.02
CA VAL A 315 -9.05 -19.72 -0.91
C VAL A 315 -10.21 -18.75 -0.68
N ALA A 316 -10.73 -18.21 -1.77
CA ALA A 316 -11.85 -17.28 -1.79
C ALA A 316 -13.11 -17.87 -1.14
N GLY A 317 -13.86 -17.05 -0.40
CA GLY A 317 -15.17 -17.44 0.14
C GLY A 317 -16.23 -17.67 -0.96
N SER A 318 -16.05 -17.06 -2.12
CA SER A 318 -16.84 -17.28 -3.33
C SER A 318 -15.90 -17.52 -4.51
N ALA A 319 -16.21 -18.50 -5.33
CA ALA A 319 -15.46 -18.78 -6.56
C ALA A 319 -15.62 -17.69 -7.65
N ALA A 320 -16.59 -16.78 -7.49
CA ALA A 320 -16.84 -15.72 -8.45
C ALA A 320 -15.76 -14.63 -8.37
N ASP A 321 -15.14 -14.31 -9.50
CA ASP A 321 -14.25 -13.18 -9.65
C ASP A 321 -15.08 -11.90 -9.92
N ALA A 322 -14.86 -10.85 -9.16
CA ALA A 322 -15.54 -9.56 -9.30
C ALA A 322 -14.79 -8.59 -10.23
N HIS A 323 -13.65 -8.98 -10.77
CA HIS A 323 -12.99 -8.18 -11.80
C HIS A 323 -13.86 -8.10 -13.05
N ARG A 324 -13.88 -6.93 -13.64
CA ARG A 324 -14.63 -6.65 -14.87
C ARG A 324 -13.65 -6.51 -16.05
N PRO A 325 -13.97 -7.03 -17.22
CA PRO A 325 -13.11 -6.88 -18.38
C PRO A 325 -12.98 -5.41 -18.78
N LEU A 326 -11.86 -5.04 -19.40
CA LEU A 326 -11.70 -3.77 -20.08
C LEU A 326 -12.66 -3.73 -21.29
N GLN A 327 -13.46 -2.67 -21.37
CA GLN A 327 -14.36 -2.42 -22.49
C GLN A 327 -13.65 -1.56 -23.56
N PRO A 328 -14.11 -1.54 -24.81
CA PRO A 328 -13.52 -0.68 -25.86
C PRO A 328 -13.50 0.81 -25.52
N THR A 329 -14.41 1.24 -24.63
CA THR A 329 -14.47 2.61 -24.11
C THR A 329 -13.37 2.95 -23.12
N HIS A 330 -12.72 1.94 -22.52
CA HIS A 330 -11.65 2.09 -21.55
C HIS A 330 -10.28 2.10 -22.23
N SER A 331 -9.83 3.28 -22.62
CA SER A 331 -8.48 3.44 -23.20
C SER A 331 -7.44 3.60 -22.10
N LEU A 332 -6.67 2.55 -21.82
CA LEU A 332 -5.58 2.62 -20.83
C LEU A 332 -4.58 3.74 -21.16
N PRO A 333 -4.13 3.93 -22.41
CA PRO A 333 -3.21 5.03 -22.74
C PRO A 333 -3.78 6.42 -22.48
N ALA A 334 -5.09 6.60 -22.66
CA ALA A 334 -5.75 7.88 -22.41
C ALA A 334 -6.05 8.12 -20.93
N SER A 335 -6.50 7.08 -20.22
CA SER A 335 -6.85 7.18 -18.80
C SER A 335 -5.62 7.19 -17.90
N LEU A 336 -4.61 6.38 -18.19
CA LEU A 336 -3.35 6.32 -17.44
C LEU A 336 -2.28 7.24 -18.07
N SER A 337 -2.62 8.50 -18.22
CA SER A 337 -1.76 9.58 -18.70
C SER A 337 -1.86 10.77 -17.75
N TYR A 338 -0.90 11.67 -17.81
CA TYR A 338 -1.01 12.97 -17.15
C TYR A 338 -1.87 13.87 -18.02
N VAL A 339 -3.00 14.32 -17.52
CA VAL A 339 -4.01 15.06 -18.30
C VAL A 339 -4.15 16.48 -17.80
N GLU A 340 -4.11 17.40 -18.72
CA GLU A 340 -4.44 18.80 -18.50
C GLU A 340 -5.35 19.35 -19.61
N SER A 341 -6.13 20.37 -19.26
CA SER A 341 -6.91 21.14 -20.22
C SER A 341 -6.15 22.38 -20.65
N TRP A 342 -5.97 22.55 -21.95
CA TRP A 342 -5.28 23.69 -22.52
C TRP A 342 -6.12 24.39 -23.57
N ARG A 343 -6.01 25.73 -23.65
CA ARG A 343 -6.74 26.52 -24.62
C ARG A 343 -5.96 26.61 -25.93
N VAL A 344 -6.63 26.34 -27.04
CA VAL A 344 -6.05 26.47 -28.39
C VAL A 344 -5.90 27.94 -28.73
N ALA A 345 -4.71 28.37 -29.11
CA ALA A 345 -4.42 29.72 -29.51
C ALA A 345 -5.04 30.08 -30.90
N ASN A 346 -5.02 31.37 -31.29
CA ASN A 346 -5.61 31.80 -32.54
C ASN A 346 -4.92 31.24 -33.79
N ASP A 347 -3.65 30.87 -33.67
CA ASP A 347 -2.83 30.26 -34.71
C ASP A 347 -2.88 28.72 -34.67
N TYR A 348 -3.83 28.13 -33.93
CA TYR A 348 -3.98 26.71 -33.71
C TYR A 348 -2.77 26.04 -33.06
N THR A 349 -2.07 26.77 -32.20
CA THR A 349 -1.03 26.18 -31.33
C THR A 349 -1.54 25.96 -29.94
N ILE A 350 -0.88 25.04 -29.24
CA ILE A 350 -1.02 24.81 -27.81
C ILE A 350 0.37 24.87 -27.15
N GLN A 351 0.43 25.38 -25.94
CA GLN A 351 1.67 25.38 -25.15
C GLN A 351 1.57 24.24 -24.13
N TRP A 352 2.59 23.41 -24.05
CA TRP A 352 2.69 22.33 -23.09
C TRP A 352 4.15 22.14 -22.68
N ASP A 353 4.41 22.04 -21.39
CA ASP A 353 5.76 21.79 -20.84
C ASP A 353 6.84 22.68 -21.50
N THR A 354 6.61 24.00 -21.51
CA THR A 354 7.48 25.00 -22.13
C THR A 354 7.64 24.91 -23.66
N LYS A 355 7.04 23.94 -24.31
CA LYS A 355 7.07 23.71 -25.75
C LYS A 355 5.78 24.19 -26.41
N THR A 356 5.88 24.52 -27.69
CA THR A 356 4.73 24.90 -28.51
C THR A 356 4.45 23.80 -29.55
N TYR A 357 3.20 23.39 -29.64
CA TYR A 357 2.76 22.34 -30.55
C TYR A 357 1.75 22.92 -31.54
N GLN A 358 2.00 22.74 -32.85
CA GLN A 358 1.10 23.11 -33.92
C GLN A 358 0.12 21.98 -34.22
N ILE A 359 -1.16 22.28 -34.24
CA ILE A 359 -2.19 21.34 -34.69
C ILE A 359 -2.13 21.24 -36.21
N ALA A 360 -2.08 20.02 -36.73
CA ALA A 360 -2.05 19.75 -38.17
C ALA A 360 -3.32 20.29 -38.85
N LYS A 361 -3.17 20.85 -40.05
CA LYS A 361 -4.28 21.44 -40.82
C LYS A 361 -5.48 20.52 -41.01
N ALA A 362 -5.22 19.24 -41.22
CA ALA A 362 -6.25 18.20 -41.36
C ALA A 362 -7.11 18.01 -40.08
N GLY A 363 -6.60 18.37 -38.91
CA GLY A 363 -7.30 18.31 -37.63
C GLY A 363 -8.12 19.55 -37.30
N ILE A 364 -7.99 20.64 -38.07
CA ILE A 364 -8.68 21.90 -37.78
C ILE A 364 -10.16 21.75 -38.09
N ARG A 365 -10.98 22.03 -37.09
CA ARG A 365 -12.45 21.93 -37.18
C ARG A 365 -13.10 23.20 -36.65
N ALA A 366 -14.37 23.40 -37.00
CA ALA A 366 -15.17 24.51 -36.50
C ALA A 366 -15.22 24.47 -34.94
N GLY A 367 -15.00 25.65 -34.34
CA GLY A 367 -15.03 25.81 -32.90
C GLY A 367 -13.72 25.39 -32.17
N LEU A 368 -12.66 24.97 -32.89
CA LEU A 368 -11.40 24.58 -32.27
C LEU A 368 -10.58 25.78 -31.74
N ARG A 369 -10.63 26.94 -32.45
CA ARG A 369 -9.95 28.16 -32.04
C ARG A 369 -10.52 28.64 -30.71
N GLY A 370 -9.65 28.86 -29.72
CA GLY A 370 -10.04 29.31 -28.40
C GLY A 370 -10.76 28.26 -27.54
N ALA A 371 -10.96 27.05 -28.06
CA ALA A 371 -11.54 25.94 -27.31
C ALA A 371 -10.53 25.32 -26.34
N GLU A 372 -11.04 24.66 -25.31
CA GLU A 372 -10.23 23.80 -24.45
C GLU A 372 -10.06 22.43 -25.09
N VAL A 373 -8.83 21.96 -25.11
CA VAL A 373 -8.44 20.61 -25.55
C VAL A 373 -7.83 19.86 -24.40
N ARG A 374 -8.06 18.56 -24.37
CA ARG A 374 -7.40 17.66 -23.42
C ARG A 374 -6.04 17.27 -23.98
N VAL A 375 -5.01 17.55 -23.23
CA VAL A 375 -3.62 17.15 -23.52
C VAL A 375 -3.29 15.95 -22.62
N GLU A 376 -2.83 14.88 -23.22
CA GLU A 376 -2.50 13.60 -22.57
C GLU A 376 -1.00 13.33 -22.74
N ALA A 377 -0.21 13.52 -21.68
CA ALA A 377 1.17 13.05 -21.64
C ALA A 377 1.15 11.60 -21.21
N ARG A 378 1.41 10.70 -22.15
CA ARG A 378 1.28 9.24 -21.97
C ARG A 378 2.51 8.63 -21.35
N LEU A 379 2.34 7.44 -20.76
CA LEU A 379 3.44 6.72 -20.07
C LEU A 379 4.56 6.24 -21.02
N ASP A 380 4.32 6.18 -22.32
CA ASP A 380 5.31 5.91 -23.36
C ASP A 380 6.10 7.15 -23.80
N GLY A 381 5.83 8.31 -23.18
CA GLY A 381 6.42 9.60 -23.53
C GLY A 381 5.75 10.31 -24.71
N SER A 382 4.74 9.73 -25.34
CA SER A 382 3.99 10.37 -26.41
C SER A 382 3.02 11.41 -25.86
N LEU A 383 2.79 12.47 -26.68
CA LEU A 383 1.80 13.49 -26.41
C LEU A 383 0.60 13.31 -27.33
N ALA A 384 -0.57 13.17 -26.75
CA ALA A 384 -1.81 13.13 -27.50
C ALA A 384 -2.71 14.32 -27.12
N VAL A 385 -3.32 14.92 -28.13
CA VAL A 385 -4.23 16.05 -27.94
C VAL A 385 -5.61 15.64 -28.42
N ARG A 386 -6.62 15.82 -27.60
CA ARG A 386 -8.00 15.43 -27.92
C ARG A 386 -8.95 16.63 -27.80
N PHE A 387 -9.69 16.86 -28.87
CA PHE A 387 -10.81 17.81 -28.89
C PHE A 387 -12.12 17.03 -28.98
N ARG A 388 -12.93 17.13 -27.93
CA ARG A 388 -14.14 16.28 -27.77
C ARG A 388 -13.79 14.78 -27.87
N THR A 389 -14.24 14.12 -28.93
CA THR A 389 -13.99 12.68 -29.18
C THR A 389 -12.86 12.41 -30.16
N HIS A 390 -12.25 13.47 -30.76
CA HIS A 390 -11.28 13.30 -31.83
C HIS A 390 -9.87 13.64 -31.37
N TYR A 391 -8.91 12.77 -31.69
CA TYR A 391 -7.50 13.07 -31.52
C TYR A 391 -7.01 13.97 -32.65
N LEU A 392 -6.20 14.95 -32.29
CA LEU A 392 -5.60 15.92 -33.19
C LEU A 392 -4.13 15.58 -33.36
N ALA A 393 -3.68 15.47 -34.60
CA ALA A 393 -2.26 15.34 -34.87
C ALA A 393 -1.57 16.68 -34.56
N VAL A 394 -0.51 16.62 -33.75
CA VAL A 394 0.27 17.80 -33.32
C VAL A 394 1.74 17.58 -33.63
N THR A 395 2.43 18.67 -33.94
CA THR A 395 3.86 18.66 -34.22
C THR A 395 4.54 19.70 -33.34
N GLU A 396 5.64 19.38 -32.71
CA GLU A 396 6.43 20.32 -31.93
C GLU A 396 7.00 21.39 -32.85
N CYS A 397 6.71 22.66 -32.54
CA CYS A 397 7.27 23.81 -33.25
C CYS A 397 8.64 24.12 -32.68
N GLN A 398 9.62 24.35 -33.54
CA GLN A 398 10.84 25.00 -33.12
C GLN A 398 10.53 26.39 -32.59
N PRO A 399 11.09 26.82 -31.44
CA PRO A 399 10.87 28.16 -30.93
C PRO A 399 11.30 29.15 -32.03
N ARG A 400 10.36 30.00 -32.47
CA ARG A 400 10.73 31.11 -33.39
C ARG A 400 11.88 31.86 -32.73
N PRO A 401 13.00 32.11 -33.45
CA PRO A 401 14.04 32.97 -32.93
C PRO A 401 13.36 34.26 -32.54
N LYS A 402 13.51 34.68 -31.29
CA LYS A 402 13.06 36.03 -30.88
C LYS A 402 13.79 36.98 -31.82
N VAL A 403 13.09 37.45 -32.85
CA VAL A 403 13.58 38.59 -33.63
C VAL A 403 13.78 39.68 -32.58
N ALA A 404 15.03 39.96 -32.26
CA ALA A 404 15.36 41.09 -31.42
C ALA A 404 14.57 42.22 -32.02
N ALA A 405 13.60 42.76 -31.27
CA ALA A 405 12.86 43.94 -31.71
C ALA A 405 13.92 44.98 -32.03
N GLY A 406 14.24 45.07 -33.31
CA GLY A 406 15.18 46.04 -33.77
C GLY A 406 14.70 47.35 -33.19
N ARG A 407 15.49 47.96 -32.33
CA ARG A 407 15.26 49.32 -31.91
C ARG A 407 15.13 50.08 -33.22
N SER A 408 13.87 50.34 -33.61
CA SER A 408 13.63 51.34 -34.66
C SER A 408 14.50 52.56 -34.31
N PRO A 409 15.33 53.05 -35.23
CA PRO A 409 16.09 54.23 -34.94
C PRO A 409 15.08 55.27 -34.45
N ARG A 410 15.26 55.74 -33.24
CA ARG A 410 14.50 56.86 -32.72
C ARG A 410 14.70 58.00 -33.76
N THR A 411 13.74 58.12 -34.65
CA THR A 411 13.59 59.30 -35.43
C THR A 411 13.48 60.44 -34.44
N THR A 412 14.49 61.26 -34.34
CA THR A 412 14.49 62.49 -33.57
C THR A 412 13.30 63.29 -34.06
N ALA A 413 12.17 63.06 -33.38
CA ALA A 413 11.00 63.92 -33.67
C ALA A 413 11.38 65.34 -33.28
N ILE A 414 11.51 66.16 -34.31
CA ILE A 414 11.57 67.62 -34.19
C ILE A 414 10.44 67.97 -33.22
N ALA A 415 10.83 68.64 -32.12
CA ALA A 415 9.90 69.03 -31.08
C ALA A 415 8.98 70.12 -31.71
N ARG A 416 7.82 69.67 -32.22
CA ARG A 416 6.73 70.58 -32.51
C ARG A 416 6.18 71.00 -31.16
N SER A 417 6.33 72.35 -30.92
CA SER A 417 5.74 73.04 -29.79
C SER A 417 4.25 72.67 -29.73
N LYS A 418 3.84 71.99 -28.70
CA LYS A 418 2.42 71.74 -28.45
C LYS A 418 1.78 73.07 -28.05
N GLY A 419 1.12 73.70 -28.99
CA GLY A 419 0.15 74.75 -28.65
C GLY A 419 -0.91 74.20 -27.69
N PRO A 420 -1.57 75.05 -26.90
CA PRO A 420 -2.56 74.56 -25.92
C PRO A 420 -3.65 73.81 -26.65
N ARG A 421 -3.88 72.58 -26.24
CA ARG A 421 -4.95 71.76 -26.78
C ARG A 421 -6.28 72.45 -26.53
N PRO A 422 -7.17 72.57 -27.52
CA PRO A 422 -8.51 73.11 -27.31
C PRO A 422 -9.20 72.22 -26.27
N LYS A 423 -9.79 72.81 -25.24
CA LYS A 423 -10.55 72.14 -24.23
C LYS A 423 -11.68 71.35 -24.91
N SER A 424 -11.67 70.03 -24.76
CA SER A 424 -12.73 69.14 -25.26
C SER A 424 -14.10 69.65 -24.79
N GLN A 425 -15.01 69.94 -25.72
CA GLN A 425 -16.38 70.33 -25.37
C GLN A 425 -17.25 69.21 -24.92
N TRP A 426 -16.75 67.95 -24.87
CA TRP A 426 -17.51 66.75 -24.54
C TRP A 426 -18.11 66.73 -23.12
N MET A 427 -17.52 67.48 -22.19
CA MET A 427 -18.01 67.56 -20.80
C MET A 427 -18.85 68.82 -20.52
N LYS A 428 -19.15 69.70 -21.48
CA LYS A 428 -19.85 70.94 -21.19
C LYS A 428 -21.32 70.83 -20.79
N ASN A 429 -21.95 69.65 -21.04
CA ASN A 429 -23.40 69.44 -20.75
C ASN A 429 -23.59 68.27 -19.77
N PHE A 430 -22.54 67.80 -19.06
CA PHE A 430 -22.67 66.76 -18.05
C PHE A 430 -22.77 67.40 -16.66
N HIS A 431 -23.98 67.54 -16.16
CA HIS A 431 -24.23 67.93 -14.77
C HIS A 431 -24.34 66.68 -13.92
N PHE A 432 -23.32 66.43 -13.09
CA PHE A 432 -23.42 65.48 -11.99
C PHE A 432 -24.30 66.09 -10.89
N THR A 433 -25.58 65.75 -10.83
CA THR A 433 -26.36 65.94 -9.61
C THR A 433 -25.82 65.00 -8.56
N SER A 434 -25.09 65.52 -7.60
CA SER A 434 -24.76 64.79 -6.40
C SER A 434 -26.07 64.41 -5.71
N PRO A 435 -26.29 63.12 -5.35
CA PRO A 435 -27.45 62.77 -4.57
C PRO A 435 -27.37 63.51 -3.24
N ASP A 436 -28.48 64.12 -2.87
CA ASP A 436 -28.65 64.91 -1.66
C ASP A 436 -28.18 64.13 -0.42
N LYS A 437 -27.33 64.70 0.40
CA LYS A 437 -26.90 64.14 1.67
C LYS A 437 -28.02 63.82 2.65
N ALA A 438 -29.24 64.37 2.42
CA ALA A 438 -30.40 64.09 3.22
C ALA A 438 -31.03 62.67 2.96
N ALA A 439 -30.81 62.06 1.78
CA ALA A 439 -31.36 60.72 1.49
C ALA A 439 -30.56 59.56 2.10
N LEU A 440 -29.33 59.79 2.54
CA LEU A 440 -28.46 58.78 3.15
C LEU A 440 -28.68 58.59 4.65
N SER A 441 -29.48 59.48 5.32
CA SER A 441 -29.80 59.36 6.75
C SER A 441 -31.05 58.52 7.06
N ALA A 442 -31.74 58.05 6.05
CA ALA A 442 -33.03 57.32 6.20
C ALA A 442 -32.92 55.78 6.17
N ILE A 443 -31.70 55.20 6.14
CA ILE A 443 -31.53 53.75 6.20
C ILE A 443 -31.49 53.28 7.67
N PRO A 444 -32.48 52.54 8.16
CA PRO A 444 -32.53 52.07 9.55
C PRO A 444 -31.39 51.03 9.79
N LYS A 445 -30.58 51.24 10.80
CA LYS A 445 -29.58 50.28 11.26
C LYS A 445 -30.24 49.01 11.73
N PRO A 446 -29.77 47.81 11.36
CA PRO A 446 -30.34 46.57 11.83
C PRO A 446 -30.10 46.43 13.35
N LYS A 447 -31.15 46.12 14.09
CA LYS A 447 -31.12 45.85 15.55
C LYS A 447 -30.33 44.57 15.79
N ALA A 448 -29.31 44.64 16.66
CA ALA A 448 -28.62 43.49 17.21
C ALA A 448 -29.57 42.58 17.98
N LYS A 449 -29.59 41.29 17.69
CA LYS A 449 -30.26 40.29 18.52
C LYS A 449 -29.40 39.92 19.70
N PRO A 450 -29.97 39.78 20.91
CA PRO A 450 -29.21 39.35 22.07
C PRO A 450 -28.89 37.86 22.01
N ILE A 451 -27.68 37.53 22.42
CA ILE A 451 -27.17 36.17 22.60
C ILE A 451 -27.87 35.53 23.79
N ARG A 452 -28.45 34.39 23.60
CA ARG A 452 -28.75 33.40 24.64
C ARG A 452 -27.99 32.13 24.36
#